data_2ee5060d219f97846c5b223b312e1ded
#
_entry.id   2ee5060d219f97846c5b223b312e1ded
#
_cell.length_a   1.000
_cell.length_b   1.000
_cell.length_c   1.000
_cell.angle_alpha   90.00
_cell.angle_beta   90.00
_cell.angle_gamma   90.00
#
_symmetry.space_group_name_H-M   'P 1'
#
loop_
_entity.id
_entity.type
_entity.pdbx_description
1 polymer ?
#
loop_
_entity_poly.entity_id
_entity_poly.type
_entity_poly.pdbx_seq_one_letter_code
_entity_poly.pdbx_strand_id
1 'polypeptide(L)'
;MKTRNVILRKAFCNGIKYSFLSIVISVFFISCGKSKDDYDAAGTFETTEVMVSSEASGRILAFNIQEGQVLTADEEVGSIDSLQLYLRKMQLISGNKSMQVRRPNVGIQIAAIEQQIATAKNERKRVENLLKANAANQKQLDDINAQIAVLNKQLDAQKTTLVTTNQGINDDSEGIKIQIAQIEDQLKKCRILSPINGTVLVKYAEKGEVAAPGKALFKIADTNSMILRAYVTADQLSGLKIGQKVKVTTDFGKDKDRNYTGTLAWISNKSEFTPKTIQTRDERANLVYAVKINVKNDGFLKIGMYGNVKF
;
A
#
# COMPACT_ATOMS: atom_id res chain seq x y z
N MET A 1 23.95 -25.19 102.61
CA MET A 1 23.85 -26.02 101.37
C MET A 1 22.68 -25.65 100.49
N LYS A 2 22.06 -24.43 100.55
CA LYS A 2 20.88 -24.04 99.76
C LYS A 2 21.13 -22.95 98.70
N THR A 3 22.25 -22.36 98.62
CA THR A 3 22.58 -21.21 97.73
C THR A 3 23.23 -21.62 96.37
N ARG A 4 23.84 -22.82 96.30
CA ARG A 4 24.53 -23.26 95.07
C ARG A 4 23.60 -23.76 93.96
N ASN A 5 22.39 -24.24 94.29
CA ASN A 5 21.48 -24.80 93.33
C ASN A 5 20.58 -23.72 92.56
N VAL A 6 20.51 -22.49 93.07
CA VAL A 6 19.76 -21.40 92.43
C VAL A 6 20.57 -20.73 91.30
N ILE A 7 21.89 -20.64 91.43
CA ILE A 7 22.76 -20.04 90.41
C ILE A 7 22.87 -20.93 89.16
N LEU A 8 22.98 -22.27 89.34
CA LEU A 8 23.04 -23.22 88.20
C LEU A 8 21.72 -23.31 87.42
N ARG A 9 20.57 -23.14 88.06
CA ARG A 9 19.25 -23.13 87.35
C ARG A 9 19.03 -21.83 86.53
N LYS A 10 19.52 -20.68 86.97
CA LYS A 10 19.44 -19.42 86.21
C LYS A 10 20.40 -19.39 84.99
N ALA A 11 21.61 -19.97 85.12
CA ALA A 11 22.54 -20.07 84.03
C ALA A 11 22.05 -21.01 82.93
N PHE A 12 21.40 -22.14 83.27
CA PHE A 12 20.85 -23.09 82.31
C PHE A 12 19.62 -22.52 81.56
N CYS A 13 18.74 -21.76 82.23
CA CYS A 13 17.57 -21.14 81.60
C CYS A 13 17.95 -19.98 80.68
N ASN A 14 19.02 -19.21 80.95
CA ASN A 14 19.49 -18.16 80.05
C ASN A 14 20.19 -18.73 78.80
N GLY A 15 20.98 -19.82 78.92
CA GLY A 15 21.63 -20.47 77.80
C GLY A 15 20.60 -20.99 76.75
N ILE A 16 19.47 -21.55 77.18
CA ILE A 16 18.37 -22.03 76.29
C ILE A 16 17.67 -20.87 75.61
N LYS A 17 17.48 -19.71 76.22
CA LYS A 17 16.86 -18.53 75.63
C LYS A 17 17.74 -17.91 74.52
N TYR A 18 19.08 -17.86 74.71
CA TYR A 18 19.98 -17.35 73.66
C TYR A 18 20.16 -18.34 72.51
N SER A 19 20.15 -19.66 72.79
CA SER A 19 20.20 -20.68 71.74
C SER A 19 18.91 -20.66 70.86
N PHE A 20 17.75 -20.46 71.50
CA PHE A 20 16.46 -20.35 70.70
C PHE A 20 16.39 -19.02 69.92
N LEU A 21 16.91 -17.92 70.51
CA LEU A 21 17.01 -16.63 69.82
C LEU A 21 17.97 -16.68 68.63
N SER A 22 19.08 -17.39 68.74
CA SER A 22 20.07 -17.60 67.67
C SER A 22 19.50 -18.43 66.49
N ILE A 23 18.69 -19.45 66.79
CA ILE A 23 18.02 -20.30 65.77
C ILE A 23 16.90 -19.53 65.06
N VAL A 24 16.14 -18.68 65.72
CA VAL A 24 15.10 -17.83 65.12
C VAL A 24 15.71 -16.77 64.20
N ILE A 25 16.85 -16.17 64.58
CA ILE A 25 17.57 -15.20 63.74
C ILE A 25 18.17 -15.88 62.49
N SER A 26 18.65 -17.14 62.62
CA SER A 26 19.24 -17.89 61.49
C SER A 26 18.18 -18.28 60.41
N VAL A 27 16.91 -18.44 60.80
CA VAL A 27 15.81 -18.77 59.87
C VAL A 27 15.36 -17.55 59.02
N PHE A 28 15.61 -16.32 59.52
CA PHE A 28 15.26 -15.10 58.76
C PHE A 28 16.23 -14.77 57.61
N PHE A 29 17.40 -15.40 57.51
CA PHE A 29 18.37 -15.16 56.44
C PHE A 29 18.19 -16.09 55.21
N ILE A 30 17.24 -17.05 55.18
CA ILE A 30 17.05 -17.99 54.08
C ILE A 30 15.99 -17.52 53.12
N SER A 31 15.33 -16.37 53.31
CA SER A 31 14.25 -15.86 52.43
C SER A 31 14.76 -14.73 51.52
N CYS A 32 15.86 -14.95 50.81
CA CYS A 32 16.18 -14.15 49.63
C CYS A 32 16.34 -15.08 48.42
N GLY A 33 15.26 -15.75 48.07
CA GLY A 33 15.13 -16.40 46.77
C GLY A 33 15.00 -15.30 45.74
N LYS A 34 16.09 -14.91 45.06
CA LYS A 34 16.05 -14.24 43.79
C LYS A 34 15.16 -15.13 42.90
N SER A 35 13.93 -14.70 42.60
CA SER A 35 13.20 -15.25 41.49
C SER A 35 14.06 -15.00 40.25
N LYS A 36 14.71 -16.04 39.75
CA LYS A 36 15.36 -15.99 38.45
C LYS A 36 14.26 -15.66 37.47
N ASP A 37 14.26 -14.47 36.94
CA ASP A 37 13.40 -14.12 35.83
C ASP A 37 13.62 -15.17 34.74
N ASP A 38 12.60 -15.99 34.44
CA ASP A 38 12.70 -17.14 33.55
C ASP A 38 12.60 -16.70 32.07
N TYR A 39 13.14 -15.52 31.74
CA TYR A 39 13.19 -14.97 30.38
C TYR A 39 14.59 -14.40 30.07
N ASP A 40 14.95 -14.46 28.79
CA ASP A 40 16.26 -14.04 28.29
C ASP A 40 16.24 -12.58 27.80
N ALA A 41 15.10 -12.12 27.29
CA ALA A 41 14.94 -10.75 26.79
C ALA A 41 13.52 -10.24 27.03
N ALA A 42 13.37 -8.93 27.10
CA ALA A 42 12.08 -8.25 27.21
C ALA A 42 11.94 -7.17 26.14
N GLY A 43 10.70 -6.84 25.79
CA GLY A 43 10.40 -5.84 24.77
C GLY A 43 8.96 -5.42 24.77
N THR A 44 8.57 -4.73 23.69
CA THR A 44 7.19 -4.26 23.50
C THR A 44 6.64 -4.77 22.17
N PHE A 45 5.34 -5.05 22.16
CA PHE A 45 4.63 -5.40 20.93
C PHE A 45 4.37 -4.19 20.07
N GLU A 46 4.78 -4.28 18.81
CA GLU A 46 4.53 -3.32 17.74
C GLU A 46 3.85 -4.01 16.55
N THR A 47 3.36 -3.25 15.61
CA THR A 47 2.88 -3.75 14.32
C THR A 47 3.26 -2.79 13.21
N THR A 48 3.14 -3.22 11.96
CA THR A 48 3.32 -2.32 10.82
C THR A 48 2.08 -1.45 10.66
N GLU A 49 2.25 -0.16 10.91
CA GLU A 49 1.20 0.84 10.74
C GLU A 49 1.29 1.50 9.38
N VAL A 50 0.17 1.67 8.71
CA VAL A 50 0.06 2.40 7.44
C VAL A 50 -0.79 3.65 7.65
N MET A 51 -0.23 4.81 7.34
CA MET A 51 -0.96 6.08 7.30
C MET A 51 -1.62 6.22 5.94
N VAL A 52 -2.93 6.17 5.88
CA VAL A 52 -3.71 6.40 4.66
C VAL A 52 -3.97 7.89 4.53
N SER A 53 -3.46 8.49 3.45
CA SER A 53 -3.61 9.90 3.15
C SER A 53 -4.43 10.10 1.89
N SER A 54 -5.08 11.26 1.77
CA SER A 54 -5.82 11.63 0.56
C SER A 54 -4.89 11.76 -0.64
N GLU A 55 -5.31 11.22 -1.78
CA GLU A 55 -4.66 11.41 -3.07
C GLU A 55 -5.37 12.47 -3.93
N ALA A 56 -6.58 12.88 -3.53
CA ALA A 56 -7.40 13.86 -4.24
C ALA A 56 -7.71 15.08 -3.39
N SER A 57 -8.09 16.17 -4.07
CA SER A 57 -8.56 17.40 -3.44
C SER A 57 -10.08 17.52 -3.59
N GLY A 58 -10.79 17.84 -2.50
CA GLY A 58 -12.23 18.04 -2.50
C GLY A 58 -12.84 17.83 -1.13
N ARG A 59 -14.16 18.01 -1.03
CA ARG A 59 -14.91 17.74 0.20
C ARG A 59 -15.11 16.25 0.37
N ILE A 60 -14.91 15.72 1.57
CA ILE A 60 -15.22 14.33 1.93
C ILE A 60 -16.74 14.17 2.00
N LEU A 61 -17.33 13.44 1.05
CA LEU A 61 -18.77 13.21 0.95
C LEU A 61 -19.24 12.06 1.85
N ALA A 62 -18.41 11.02 1.96
CA ALA A 62 -18.65 9.86 2.81
C ALA A 62 -17.33 9.42 3.45
N PHE A 63 -17.39 9.07 4.73
CA PHE A 63 -16.25 8.50 5.46
C PHE A 63 -16.78 7.78 6.69
N ASN A 64 -17.13 6.50 6.51
CA ASN A 64 -17.93 5.73 7.45
C ASN A 64 -17.09 4.71 8.23
N ILE A 65 -15.87 5.07 8.62
CA ILE A 65 -15.01 4.20 9.44
C ILE A 65 -15.09 4.59 10.91
N GLN A 66 -14.81 3.60 11.76
CA GLN A 66 -14.66 3.78 13.20
C GLN A 66 -13.33 3.20 13.68
N GLU A 67 -12.76 3.78 14.73
CA GLU A 67 -11.59 3.22 15.39
C GLU A 67 -11.94 1.83 15.96
N GLY A 68 -11.03 0.87 15.76
CA GLY A 68 -11.25 -0.53 16.08
C GLY A 68 -11.98 -1.36 15.02
N GLN A 69 -12.50 -0.74 13.96
CA GLN A 69 -13.12 -1.46 12.85
C GLN A 69 -12.06 -2.26 12.06
N VAL A 70 -12.41 -3.50 11.70
CA VAL A 70 -11.59 -4.33 10.81
C VAL A 70 -12.00 -4.07 9.37
N LEU A 71 -11.01 -3.80 8.51
CA LEU A 71 -11.19 -3.57 7.09
C LEU A 71 -10.44 -4.63 6.28
N THR A 72 -10.92 -4.89 5.06
CA THR A 72 -10.23 -5.70 4.07
C THR A 72 -9.47 -4.81 3.09
N ALA A 73 -8.42 -5.34 2.46
CA ALA A 73 -7.70 -4.63 1.40
C ALA A 73 -8.67 -4.27 0.26
N ASP A 74 -8.49 -3.08 -0.34
CA ASP A 74 -9.33 -2.50 -1.39
C ASP A 74 -10.78 -2.21 -0.99
N GLU A 75 -11.14 -2.34 0.28
CA GLU A 75 -12.45 -1.93 0.79
C GLU A 75 -12.61 -0.42 0.71
N GLU A 76 -13.74 0.03 0.11
CA GLU A 76 -14.04 1.46 0.01
C GLU A 76 -14.65 1.95 1.33
N VAL A 77 -13.93 2.85 2.00
CA VAL A 77 -14.28 3.40 3.30
C VAL A 77 -14.82 4.82 3.23
N GLY A 78 -14.69 5.46 2.06
CA GLY A 78 -15.18 6.82 1.86
C GLY A 78 -14.99 7.33 0.45
N SER A 79 -15.48 8.55 0.22
CA SER A 79 -15.38 9.22 -1.08
C SER A 79 -15.20 10.71 -0.93
N ILE A 80 -14.44 11.29 -1.87
CA ILE A 80 -14.20 12.72 -2.02
C ILE A 80 -15.04 13.21 -3.21
N ASP A 81 -15.52 14.45 -3.17
CA ASP A 81 -16.32 15.05 -4.22
C ASP A 81 -15.56 15.02 -5.56
N SER A 82 -16.11 14.30 -6.50
CA SER A 82 -15.55 14.07 -7.84
C SER A 82 -16.45 14.59 -8.97
N LEU A 83 -17.51 15.34 -8.64
CA LEU A 83 -18.51 15.79 -9.63
C LEU A 83 -17.87 16.55 -10.79
N GLN A 84 -16.98 17.48 -10.50
CA GLN A 84 -16.31 18.30 -11.54
C GLN A 84 -15.45 17.43 -12.48
N LEU A 85 -14.74 16.44 -11.94
CA LEU A 85 -13.96 15.49 -12.72
C LEU A 85 -14.87 14.64 -13.61
N TYR A 86 -15.98 14.16 -13.08
CA TYR A 86 -16.96 13.40 -13.84
C TYR A 86 -17.54 14.19 -15.00
N LEU A 87 -17.95 15.46 -14.76
CA LEU A 87 -18.48 16.33 -15.80
C LEU A 87 -17.44 16.61 -16.90
N ARG A 88 -16.19 16.84 -16.51
CA ARG A 88 -15.08 17.03 -17.46
C ARG A 88 -14.84 15.77 -18.31
N LYS A 89 -14.90 14.57 -17.71
CA LYS A 89 -14.85 13.30 -18.45
C LYS A 89 -15.96 13.22 -19.48
N MET A 90 -17.20 13.53 -19.09
CA MET A 90 -18.36 13.51 -20.01
C MET A 90 -18.22 14.51 -21.16
N GLN A 91 -17.66 15.70 -20.89
CA GLN A 91 -17.37 16.70 -21.92
C GLN A 91 -16.35 16.17 -22.94
N LEU A 92 -15.26 15.52 -22.49
CA LEU A 92 -14.24 14.94 -23.38
C LEU A 92 -14.84 13.80 -24.23
N ILE A 93 -15.64 12.92 -23.63
CA ILE A 93 -16.32 11.83 -24.35
C ILE A 93 -17.22 12.41 -25.45
N SER A 94 -18.02 13.44 -25.14
CA SER A 94 -18.91 14.09 -26.10
C SER A 94 -18.11 14.77 -27.22
N GLY A 95 -17.01 15.46 -26.88
CA GLY A 95 -16.11 16.08 -27.85
C GLY A 95 -15.50 15.05 -28.82
N ASN A 96 -15.02 13.94 -28.29
CA ASN A 96 -14.47 12.83 -29.08
C ASN A 96 -15.53 12.25 -30.03
N LYS A 97 -16.73 12.01 -29.54
CA LYS A 97 -17.85 11.53 -30.37
C LYS A 97 -18.19 12.52 -31.52
N SER A 98 -18.24 13.80 -31.22
CA SER A 98 -18.49 14.85 -32.24
C SER A 98 -17.39 14.86 -33.30
N MET A 99 -16.14 14.69 -32.92
CA MET A 99 -15.00 14.61 -33.83
C MET A 99 -15.11 13.39 -34.76
N GLN A 100 -15.45 12.22 -34.24
CA GLN A 100 -15.60 10.99 -35.01
C GLN A 100 -16.75 11.12 -36.08
N VAL A 101 -17.82 11.84 -35.78
CA VAL A 101 -18.91 12.08 -36.73
C VAL A 101 -18.46 12.94 -37.92
N ARG A 102 -17.46 13.80 -37.75
CA ARG A 102 -16.91 14.66 -38.82
C ARG A 102 -16.00 13.92 -39.80
N ARG A 103 -15.72 12.63 -39.59
CA ARG A 103 -14.88 11.84 -40.52
C ARG A 103 -15.48 11.80 -41.89
N PRO A 104 -14.73 12.24 -42.93
CA PRO A 104 -15.18 12.15 -44.27
C PRO A 104 -15.32 10.69 -44.74
N ASN A 105 -16.45 10.37 -45.36
CA ASN A 105 -16.59 9.08 -46.06
C ASN A 105 -15.83 9.13 -47.37
N VAL A 106 -14.68 8.47 -47.41
CA VAL A 106 -13.78 8.47 -48.57
C VAL A 106 -14.47 7.96 -49.80
N GLY A 107 -15.22 6.83 -49.70
CA GLY A 107 -15.92 6.23 -50.85
C GLY A 107 -16.91 7.18 -51.49
N ILE A 108 -17.73 7.87 -50.72
CA ILE A 108 -18.72 8.82 -51.23
C ILE A 108 -18.05 10.02 -51.92
N GLN A 109 -16.96 10.56 -51.33
CA GLN A 109 -16.31 11.76 -51.86
C GLN A 109 -15.52 11.51 -53.13
N ILE A 110 -15.03 10.30 -53.39
CA ILE A 110 -14.30 9.96 -54.65
C ILE A 110 -15.21 9.38 -55.73
N ALA A 111 -16.43 8.94 -55.39
CA ALA A 111 -17.34 8.26 -56.33
C ALA A 111 -17.59 9.08 -57.60
N ALA A 112 -17.71 10.41 -57.49
CA ALA A 112 -17.94 11.27 -58.65
C ALA A 112 -16.76 11.26 -59.63
N ILE A 113 -15.52 11.31 -59.11
CA ILE A 113 -14.31 11.27 -59.94
C ILE A 113 -14.13 9.86 -60.55
N GLU A 114 -14.40 8.80 -59.80
CA GLU A 114 -14.34 7.43 -60.30
C GLU A 114 -15.37 7.21 -61.44
N GLN A 115 -16.61 7.79 -61.34
CA GLN A 115 -17.59 7.76 -62.40
C GLN A 115 -17.13 8.54 -63.63
N GLN A 116 -16.49 9.71 -63.47
CA GLN A 116 -15.93 10.47 -64.59
C GLN A 116 -14.85 9.68 -65.31
N ILE A 117 -13.95 9.00 -64.57
CA ILE A 117 -12.94 8.12 -65.12
C ILE A 117 -13.57 6.95 -65.90
N ALA A 118 -14.60 6.34 -65.35
CA ALA A 118 -15.32 5.25 -66.02
C ALA A 118 -15.95 5.71 -67.35
N THR A 119 -16.61 6.88 -67.36
CA THR A 119 -17.18 7.49 -68.58
C THR A 119 -16.09 7.79 -69.62
N ALA A 120 -14.99 8.42 -69.21
CA ALA A 120 -13.88 8.71 -70.12
C ALA A 120 -13.22 7.43 -70.71
N LYS A 121 -13.11 6.37 -69.91
CA LYS A 121 -12.65 5.06 -70.39
C LYS A 121 -13.56 4.43 -71.43
N ASN A 122 -14.87 4.54 -71.24
CA ASN A 122 -15.86 4.06 -72.22
C ASN A 122 -15.73 4.86 -73.52
N GLU A 123 -15.58 6.19 -73.43
CA GLU A 123 -15.38 7.03 -74.62
C GLU A 123 -14.07 6.71 -75.30
N ARG A 124 -12.97 6.50 -74.61
CA ARG A 124 -11.72 6.01 -75.17
C ARG A 124 -11.94 4.75 -76.01
N LYS A 125 -12.59 3.74 -75.43
CA LYS A 125 -12.93 2.48 -76.17
C LYS A 125 -13.73 2.70 -77.44
N ARG A 126 -14.69 3.66 -77.42
CA ARG A 126 -15.44 4.04 -78.57
C ARG A 126 -14.56 4.65 -79.68
N VAL A 127 -13.71 5.63 -79.30
CA VAL A 127 -12.80 6.30 -80.26
C VAL A 127 -11.78 5.33 -80.82
N GLU A 128 -11.18 4.42 -79.97
CA GLU A 128 -10.29 3.35 -80.42
C GLU A 128 -10.96 2.46 -81.52
N ASN A 129 -12.23 2.12 -81.37
CA ASN A 129 -12.94 1.33 -82.36
C ASN A 129 -13.20 2.14 -83.66
N LEU A 130 -13.56 3.43 -83.55
CA LEU A 130 -13.71 4.32 -84.69
C LEU A 130 -12.40 4.55 -85.44
N LEU A 131 -11.24 4.66 -84.69
CA LEU A 131 -9.91 4.81 -85.29
C LEU A 131 -9.55 3.57 -86.12
N LYS A 132 -9.85 2.35 -85.60
CA LYS A 132 -9.69 1.09 -86.35
C LYS A 132 -10.52 1.04 -87.62
N ALA A 133 -11.67 1.74 -87.69
CA ALA A 133 -12.54 1.88 -88.83
C ALA A 133 -12.19 3.09 -89.73
N ASN A 134 -11.08 3.79 -89.48
CA ASN A 134 -10.64 5.04 -90.12
C ASN A 134 -11.70 6.17 -90.02
N ALA A 135 -12.58 6.15 -89.04
CA ALA A 135 -13.64 7.13 -88.78
C ALA A 135 -13.33 8.12 -87.63
N ALA A 136 -12.09 8.14 -87.11
CA ALA A 136 -11.60 9.10 -86.10
C ALA A 136 -10.10 9.41 -86.35
N ASN A 137 -9.57 10.46 -85.71
CA ASN A 137 -8.13 10.80 -85.81
C ASN A 137 -7.41 10.50 -84.56
N GLN A 138 -6.07 10.31 -84.62
CA GLN A 138 -5.19 9.99 -83.49
C GLN A 138 -5.23 11.05 -82.36
N LYS A 139 -5.41 12.34 -82.74
CA LYS A 139 -5.46 13.43 -81.76
C LYS A 139 -6.64 13.26 -80.79
N GLN A 140 -7.81 12.79 -81.24
CA GLN A 140 -8.96 12.54 -80.37
C GLN A 140 -8.67 11.46 -79.35
N LEU A 141 -7.94 10.41 -79.67
CA LEU A 141 -7.52 9.38 -78.75
C LEU A 141 -6.50 9.94 -77.75
N ASP A 142 -5.53 10.75 -78.19
CA ASP A 142 -4.51 11.36 -77.35
C ASP A 142 -5.16 12.35 -76.37
N ASP A 143 -6.14 13.15 -76.80
CA ASP A 143 -6.87 14.10 -75.95
C ASP A 143 -7.68 13.36 -74.83
N ILE A 144 -8.32 12.23 -75.15
CA ILE A 144 -9.03 11.41 -74.15
C ILE A 144 -8.04 10.75 -73.16
N ASN A 145 -6.92 10.23 -73.63
CA ASN A 145 -5.90 9.67 -72.78
C ASN A 145 -5.33 10.72 -71.80
N ALA A 146 -5.06 11.95 -72.30
CA ALA A 146 -4.63 13.07 -71.43
C ALA A 146 -5.69 13.41 -70.38
N GLN A 147 -7.02 13.42 -70.75
CA GLN A 147 -8.12 13.66 -69.83
C GLN A 147 -8.17 12.57 -68.73
N ILE A 148 -8.05 11.27 -69.07
CA ILE A 148 -8.02 10.16 -68.13
C ILE A 148 -6.82 10.30 -67.17
N ALA A 149 -5.64 10.70 -67.69
CA ALA A 149 -4.45 10.91 -66.87
C ALA A 149 -4.65 12.04 -65.82
N VAL A 150 -5.28 13.16 -66.24
CA VAL A 150 -5.64 14.27 -65.33
C VAL A 150 -6.62 13.79 -64.25
N LEU A 151 -7.72 13.09 -64.63
CA LEU A 151 -8.70 12.58 -63.68
C LEU A 151 -8.09 11.59 -62.68
N ASN A 152 -7.17 10.70 -63.10
CA ASN A 152 -6.49 9.81 -62.20
C ASN A 152 -5.64 10.59 -61.20
N LYS A 153 -4.92 11.64 -61.64
CA LYS A 153 -4.12 12.49 -60.73
C LYS A 153 -5.01 13.24 -59.72
N GLN A 154 -6.19 13.70 -60.15
CA GLN A 154 -7.15 14.31 -59.25
C GLN A 154 -7.69 13.31 -58.24
N LEU A 155 -7.99 12.07 -58.64
CA LEU A 155 -8.42 10.99 -57.76
C LEU A 155 -7.35 10.68 -56.71
N ASP A 156 -6.06 10.53 -57.13
CA ASP A 156 -4.95 10.26 -56.24
C ASP A 156 -4.74 11.38 -55.19
N ALA A 157 -4.82 12.64 -55.64
CA ALA A 157 -4.71 13.81 -54.76
C ALA A 157 -5.86 13.86 -53.77
N GLN A 158 -7.09 13.63 -54.22
CA GLN A 158 -8.29 13.60 -53.35
C GLN A 158 -8.22 12.46 -52.32
N LYS A 159 -7.81 11.26 -52.75
CA LYS A 159 -7.61 10.11 -51.85
C LYS A 159 -6.58 10.43 -50.78
N THR A 160 -5.44 10.97 -51.19
CA THR A 160 -4.35 11.35 -50.24
C THR A 160 -4.86 12.36 -49.22
N THR A 161 -5.56 13.41 -49.65
CA THR A 161 -6.12 14.43 -48.75
C THR A 161 -7.07 13.82 -47.74
N LEU A 162 -7.99 12.94 -48.19
CA LEU A 162 -8.98 12.30 -47.32
C LEU A 162 -8.35 11.32 -46.33
N VAL A 163 -7.36 10.56 -46.78
CA VAL A 163 -6.60 9.64 -45.89
C VAL A 163 -5.87 10.43 -44.81
N THR A 164 -5.15 11.49 -45.20
CA THR A 164 -4.42 12.35 -44.23
C THR A 164 -5.38 13.02 -43.24
N THR A 165 -6.53 13.50 -43.70
CA THR A 165 -7.59 14.08 -42.85
C THR A 165 -8.11 13.05 -41.85
N ASN A 166 -8.44 11.83 -42.31
CA ASN A 166 -8.89 10.75 -41.44
C ASN A 166 -7.80 10.33 -40.41
N GLN A 167 -6.53 10.32 -40.81
CA GLN A 167 -5.43 10.04 -39.91
C GLN A 167 -5.32 11.11 -38.82
N GLY A 168 -5.38 12.40 -39.18
CA GLY A 168 -5.38 13.50 -38.21
C GLY A 168 -6.54 13.38 -37.21
N ILE A 169 -7.76 13.06 -37.68
CA ILE A 169 -8.89 12.84 -36.75
C ILE A 169 -8.65 11.65 -35.82
N ASN A 170 -7.98 10.59 -36.28
CA ASN A 170 -7.64 9.45 -35.45
C ASN A 170 -6.64 9.86 -34.36
N ASP A 171 -5.59 10.58 -34.73
CA ASP A 171 -4.53 11.01 -33.83
C ASP A 171 -5.07 11.97 -32.76
N ASP A 172 -5.92 12.93 -33.15
CA ASP A 172 -6.64 13.82 -32.23
C ASP A 172 -7.57 13.03 -31.27
N SER A 173 -8.29 12.04 -31.79
CA SER A 173 -9.17 11.17 -31.00
C SER A 173 -8.37 10.37 -29.98
N GLU A 174 -7.19 9.88 -30.33
CA GLU A 174 -6.32 9.16 -29.41
C GLU A 174 -5.80 10.09 -28.31
N GLY A 175 -5.45 11.33 -28.65
CA GLY A 175 -5.09 12.35 -27.65
C GLY A 175 -6.22 12.60 -26.64
N ILE A 176 -7.48 12.66 -27.10
CA ILE A 176 -8.63 12.81 -26.18
C ILE A 176 -8.81 11.57 -25.31
N LYS A 177 -8.62 10.36 -25.83
CA LYS A 177 -8.71 9.13 -25.03
C LYS A 177 -7.68 9.10 -23.90
N ILE A 178 -6.45 9.58 -24.14
CA ILE A 178 -5.43 9.73 -23.10
C ILE A 178 -5.91 10.70 -22.02
N GLN A 179 -6.49 11.84 -22.39
CA GLN A 179 -7.05 12.79 -21.43
C GLN A 179 -8.20 12.18 -20.61
N ILE A 180 -9.06 11.38 -21.23
CA ILE A 180 -10.10 10.63 -20.51
C ILE A 180 -9.49 9.67 -19.49
N ALA A 181 -8.46 8.91 -19.87
CA ALA A 181 -7.76 7.99 -18.97
C ALA A 181 -7.12 8.72 -17.77
N GLN A 182 -6.55 9.92 -17.97
CA GLN A 182 -6.03 10.75 -16.89
C GLN A 182 -7.14 11.18 -15.90
N ILE A 183 -8.31 11.58 -16.40
CA ILE A 183 -9.44 11.93 -15.53
C ILE A 183 -9.96 10.69 -14.80
N GLU A 184 -9.98 9.54 -15.44
CA GLU A 184 -10.38 8.27 -14.79
C GLU A 184 -9.45 7.88 -13.65
N ASP A 185 -8.14 8.10 -13.79
CA ASP A 185 -7.18 7.91 -12.69
C ASP A 185 -7.47 8.87 -11.52
N GLN A 186 -7.72 10.16 -11.83
CA GLN A 186 -8.11 11.13 -10.81
C GLN A 186 -9.44 10.76 -10.11
N LEU A 187 -10.42 10.24 -10.85
CA LEU A 187 -11.68 9.76 -10.29
C LEU A 187 -11.49 8.55 -9.36
N LYS A 188 -10.59 7.63 -9.69
CA LYS A 188 -10.22 6.51 -8.81
C LYS A 188 -9.62 7.01 -7.50
N LYS A 189 -8.75 8.03 -7.55
CA LYS A 189 -8.12 8.64 -6.38
C LYS A 189 -9.10 9.39 -5.46
N CYS A 190 -10.30 9.72 -5.95
CA CYS A 190 -11.38 10.27 -5.12
C CYS A 190 -12.05 9.22 -4.22
N ARG A 191 -11.82 7.92 -4.45
CA ARG A 191 -12.28 6.86 -3.57
C ARG A 191 -11.23 6.62 -2.50
N ILE A 192 -11.65 6.57 -1.25
CA ILE A 192 -10.78 6.27 -0.12
C ILE A 192 -10.85 4.77 0.12
N LEU A 193 -9.74 4.08 -0.12
CA LEU A 193 -9.65 2.62 0.01
C LEU A 193 -8.72 2.22 1.14
N SER A 194 -8.96 1.05 1.74
CA SER A 194 -8.01 0.44 2.66
C SER A 194 -6.87 -0.21 1.88
N PRO A 195 -5.59 0.12 2.13
CA PRO A 195 -4.47 -0.47 1.41
C PRO A 195 -4.12 -1.89 1.85
N ILE A 196 -4.56 -2.31 3.04
CA ILE A 196 -4.24 -3.61 3.65
C ILE A 196 -5.44 -4.17 4.39
N ASN A 197 -5.41 -5.47 4.67
CA ASN A 197 -6.27 -6.07 5.70
C ASN A 197 -5.76 -5.62 7.07
N GLY A 198 -6.64 -5.05 7.91
CA GLY A 198 -6.19 -4.58 9.22
C GLY A 198 -7.29 -3.93 10.04
N THR A 199 -6.89 -3.40 11.19
CA THR A 199 -7.77 -2.68 12.10
C THR A 199 -7.45 -1.19 12.05
N VAL A 200 -8.47 -0.35 11.96
CA VAL A 200 -8.34 1.11 12.05
C VAL A 200 -7.88 1.48 13.46
N LEU A 201 -6.72 2.11 13.55
CA LEU A 201 -6.15 2.56 14.84
C LEU A 201 -6.62 3.96 15.21
N VAL A 202 -6.58 4.89 14.25
CA VAL A 202 -6.93 6.30 14.47
C VAL A 202 -7.63 6.85 13.23
N LYS A 203 -8.66 7.65 13.44
CA LYS A 203 -9.35 8.42 12.41
C LYS A 203 -8.97 9.90 12.53
N TYR A 204 -8.40 10.49 11.45
CA TYR A 204 -7.90 11.88 11.45
C TYR A 204 -8.80 12.87 10.73
N ALA A 205 -9.78 12.39 9.96
CA ALA A 205 -10.66 13.25 9.16
C ALA A 205 -12.13 12.84 9.34
N GLU A 206 -13.04 13.79 9.10
CA GLU A 206 -14.48 13.58 9.19
C GLU A 206 -15.19 13.92 7.88
N LYS A 207 -16.39 13.35 7.72
CA LYS A 207 -17.29 13.71 6.63
C LYS A 207 -17.59 15.20 6.65
N GLY A 208 -17.50 15.86 5.49
CA GLY A 208 -17.72 17.29 5.34
C GLY A 208 -16.45 18.14 5.37
N GLU A 209 -15.34 17.60 5.86
CA GLU A 209 -14.05 18.27 5.79
C GLU A 209 -13.51 18.34 4.36
N VAL A 210 -12.58 19.26 4.13
CA VAL A 210 -11.84 19.34 2.86
C VAL A 210 -10.58 18.48 2.97
N ALA A 211 -10.43 17.55 2.02
CA ALA A 211 -9.22 16.79 1.80
C ALA A 211 -8.32 17.50 0.77
N ALA A 212 -7.01 17.31 0.92
CA ALA A 212 -5.99 17.71 -0.04
C ALA A 212 -4.96 16.57 -0.16
N PRO A 213 -4.24 16.43 -1.28
CA PRO A 213 -3.19 15.44 -1.41
C PRO A 213 -2.19 15.49 -0.25
N GLY A 214 -1.94 14.34 0.38
CA GLY A 214 -1.08 14.22 1.55
C GLY A 214 -1.77 14.43 2.91
N LYS A 215 -3.03 14.90 2.97
CA LYS A 215 -3.77 14.99 4.25
C LYS A 215 -4.04 13.60 4.79
N ALA A 216 -3.58 13.32 6.01
CA ALA A 216 -3.87 12.06 6.70
C ALA A 216 -5.38 11.90 6.91
N LEU A 217 -5.91 10.74 6.56
CA LEU A 217 -7.33 10.40 6.72
C LEU A 217 -7.54 9.42 7.87
N PHE A 218 -6.77 8.34 7.90
CA PHE A 218 -6.81 7.36 8.98
C PHE A 218 -5.50 6.56 9.04
N LYS A 219 -5.31 5.84 10.14
CA LYS A 219 -4.21 4.93 10.34
C LYS A 219 -4.76 3.52 10.50
N ILE A 220 -4.19 2.56 9.78
CA ILE A 220 -4.55 1.14 9.81
C ILE A 220 -3.33 0.28 10.09
N ALA A 221 -3.53 -0.85 10.77
CA ALA A 221 -2.47 -1.81 11.04
C ALA A 221 -2.97 -3.24 10.98
N ASP A 222 -2.12 -4.17 10.55
CA ASP A 222 -2.39 -5.60 10.65
C ASP A 222 -2.17 -6.06 12.10
N THR A 223 -3.25 -6.08 12.87
CA THR A 223 -3.23 -6.53 14.26
C THR A 223 -3.26 -8.04 14.43
N ASN A 224 -3.42 -8.84 13.37
CA ASN A 224 -3.37 -10.30 13.42
C ASN A 224 -1.93 -10.82 13.52
N SER A 225 -0.97 -10.04 13.02
CA SER A 225 0.45 -10.35 13.08
C SER A 225 1.16 -9.25 13.87
N MET A 226 1.57 -9.57 15.09
CA MET A 226 2.28 -8.65 15.96
C MET A 226 3.79 -8.91 15.89
N ILE A 227 4.57 -7.88 16.14
CA ILE A 227 6.03 -7.93 16.19
C ILE A 227 6.45 -7.62 17.62
N LEU A 228 7.05 -8.56 18.32
CA LEU A 228 7.71 -8.23 19.58
C LEU A 228 9.10 -7.71 19.28
N ARG A 229 9.33 -6.42 19.56
CA ARG A 229 10.65 -5.80 19.52
C ARG A 229 11.29 -5.95 20.90
N ALA A 230 12.19 -6.92 21.02
CA ALA A 230 12.91 -7.22 22.25
C ALA A 230 14.39 -6.82 22.12
N TYR A 231 15.08 -6.75 23.25
CA TYR A 231 16.46 -6.32 23.31
C TYR A 231 17.31 -7.42 23.97
N VAL A 232 18.38 -7.82 23.29
CA VAL A 232 19.32 -8.86 23.73
C VAL A 232 20.71 -8.28 23.94
N THR A 233 21.50 -8.88 24.85
CA THR A 233 22.90 -8.53 25.04
C THR A 233 23.78 -9.14 23.93
N ALA A 234 25.03 -8.66 23.84
CA ALA A 234 26.02 -9.19 22.88
C ALA A 234 26.29 -10.69 23.10
N ASP A 235 26.29 -11.14 24.34
CA ASP A 235 26.53 -12.55 24.69
C ASP A 235 25.39 -13.45 24.22
N GLN A 236 24.14 -13.01 24.38
CA GLN A 236 22.96 -13.74 23.91
C GLN A 236 22.88 -13.78 22.39
N LEU A 237 23.36 -12.72 21.71
CA LEU A 237 23.32 -12.61 20.26
C LEU A 237 24.01 -13.77 19.54
N SER A 238 25.10 -14.27 20.09
CA SER A 238 25.92 -15.33 19.50
C SER A 238 25.14 -16.66 19.29
N GLY A 239 24.11 -16.91 20.09
CA GLY A 239 23.26 -18.10 20.03
C GLY A 239 22.04 -18.00 19.14
N LEU A 240 21.71 -16.79 18.63
CA LEU A 240 20.47 -16.53 17.92
C LEU A 240 20.58 -16.77 16.42
N LYS A 241 19.53 -17.38 15.84
CA LYS A 241 19.43 -17.61 14.39
C LYS A 241 18.09 -17.09 13.86
N ILE A 242 18.13 -16.37 12.77
CA ILE A 242 16.91 -15.96 12.06
C ILE A 242 16.13 -17.22 11.65
N GLY A 243 14.80 -17.20 11.86
CA GLY A 243 13.91 -18.34 11.67
C GLY A 243 13.74 -19.23 12.91
N GLN A 244 14.50 -19.01 13.99
CA GLN A 244 14.37 -19.75 15.25
C GLN A 244 12.98 -19.52 15.86
N LYS A 245 12.35 -20.61 16.34
CA LYS A 245 11.13 -20.52 17.14
C LYS A 245 11.51 -20.21 18.60
N VAL A 246 10.78 -19.27 19.19
CA VAL A 246 11.01 -18.79 20.55
C VAL A 246 9.71 -18.77 21.33
N LYS A 247 9.80 -18.92 22.64
CA LYS A 247 8.65 -18.79 23.54
C LYS A 247 8.51 -17.33 23.93
N VAL A 248 7.33 -16.76 23.69
CA VAL A 248 6.98 -15.40 24.07
C VAL A 248 5.92 -15.45 25.16
N THR A 249 6.15 -14.75 26.26
CA THR A 249 5.21 -14.64 27.36
C THR A 249 4.80 -13.18 27.53
N THR A 250 3.51 -12.91 27.64
CA THR A 250 3.02 -11.55 27.87
C THR A 250 2.75 -11.32 29.33
N ASP A 251 3.06 -10.13 29.83
CA ASP A 251 2.73 -9.72 31.18
C ASP A 251 1.34 -9.08 31.20
N PHE A 252 0.35 -9.84 31.67
CA PHE A 252 -1.02 -9.37 31.91
C PHE A 252 -1.28 -9.01 33.39
N GLY A 253 -0.21 -8.91 34.21
CA GLY A 253 -0.30 -8.72 35.63
C GLY A 253 -0.57 -10.03 36.38
N LYS A 254 -0.53 -10.00 37.72
CA LYS A 254 -0.52 -11.18 38.61
C LYS A 254 -1.38 -12.33 38.07
N ASP A 255 -0.74 -13.47 37.75
CA ASP A 255 -1.33 -14.78 37.44
C ASP A 255 -2.08 -14.91 36.11
N LYS A 256 -1.85 -14.06 35.08
CA LYS A 256 -2.55 -14.14 33.79
C LYS A 256 -1.62 -14.12 32.58
N ASP A 257 -0.38 -14.57 32.73
CA ASP A 257 0.57 -14.65 31.63
C ASP A 257 0.10 -15.61 30.55
N ARG A 258 0.13 -15.15 29.29
CA ARG A 258 -0.14 -15.98 28.12
C ARG A 258 1.14 -16.30 27.38
N ASN A 259 1.20 -17.55 26.93
CA ASN A 259 2.34 -18.04 26.16
C ASN A 259 1.97 -18.07 24.66
N TYR A 260 2.87 -17.52 23.85
CA TYR A 260 2.79 -17.55 22.40
C TYR A 260 4.07 -18.17 21.83
N THR A 261 3.96 -18.72 20.64
CA THR A 261 5.14 -19.12 19.87
C THR A 261 5.46 -18.00 18.88
N GLY A 262 6.67 -17.45 18.98
CA GLY A 262 7.17 -16.47 18.03
C GLY A 262 8.22 -17.07 17.11
N THR A 263 8.52 -16.36 16.03
CA THR A 263 9.64 -16.67 15.13
C THR A 263 10.54 -15.46 15.03
N LEU A 264 11.84 -15.64 15.28
CA LEU A 264 12.84 -14.59 15.16
C LEU A 264 12.98 -14.19 13.68
N ALA A 265 12.52 -13.00 13.34
CA ALA A 265 12.46 -12.53 11.94
C ALA A 265 13.62 -11.62 11.56
N TRP A 266 14.18 -10.90 12.55
CA TRP A 266 15.24 -9.92 12.29
C TRP A 266 16.08 -9.67 13.52
N ILE A 267 17.36 -9.37 13.28
CA ILE A 267 18.36 -9.00 14.30
C ILE A 267 19.04 -7.72 13.82
N SER A 268 19.14 -6.73 14.69
CA SER A 268 19.81 -5.45 14.37
C SER A 268 21.31 -5.64 14.14
N ASN A 269 21.82 -5.02 13.07
CA ASN A 269 23.26 -4.95 12.78
C ASN A 269 23.96 -3.83 13.57
N LYS A 270 23.21 -3.03 14.33
CA LYS A 270 23.73 -1.93 15.15
C LYS A 270 23.25 -2.11 16.57
N SER A 271 24.16 -1.85 17.52
CA SER A 271 23.78 -1.75 18.93
C SER A 271 22.93 -0.50 19.17
N GLU A 272 21.94 -0.63 20.02
CA GLU A 272 21.10 0.45 20.52
C GLU A 272 21.34 0.61 22.02
N PHE A 273 21.09 1.80 22.54
CA PHE A 273 21.01 1.98 24.00
C PHE A 273 19.60 1.56 24.44
N THR A 274 19.50 0.93 25.60
CA THR A 274 18.19 0.62 26.19
C THR A 274 17.34 1.91 26.28
N PRO A 275 16.09 1.91 25.86
CA PRO A 275 15.25 3.11 25.86
C PRO A 275 14.80 3.46 27.31
N LYS A 276 15.71 3.97 28.10
CA LYS A 276 15.43 4.54 29.43
C LYS A 276 15.84 6.01 29.46
N THR A 277 14.93 6.82 29.96
CA THR A 277 15.03 8.30 29.93
C THR A 277 16.12 8.85 30.88
N ILE A 278 16.66 8.08 31.82
CA ILE A 278 17.72 8.47 32.74
C ILE A 278 18.68 7.27 32.91
N GLN A 279 19.91 7.40 32.40
CA GLN A 279 20.93 6.35 32.49
C GLN A 279 21.97 6.71 33.55
N THR A 280 22.21 5.80 34.48
CA THR A 280 23.36 5.84 35.37
C THR A 280 24.64 5.47 34.62
N ARG A 281 25.84 5.74 35.22
CA ARG A 281 27.13 5.45 34.58
C ARG A 281 27.31 3.96 34.23
N ASP A 282 26.74 3.06 35.03
CA ASP A 282 26.87 1.61 34.87
C ASP A 282 25.91 1.07 33.77
N GLU A 283 24.77 1.74 33.52
CA GLU A 283 23.83 1.37 32.47
C GLU A 283 24.29 1.75 31.05
N ARG A 284 25.25 2.70 30.90
CA ARG A 284 25.85 3.05 29.60
C ARG A 284 26.77 1.95 29.05
N ALA A 285 27.20 1.01 29.88
CA ALA A 285 28.09 -0.07 29.47
C ALA A 285 27.38 -1.23 28.75
N ASN A 286 26.06 -1.33 28.83
CA ASN A 286 25.30 -2.43 28.27
C ASN A 286 24.69 -2.07 26.92
N LEU A 287 25.48 -2.25 25.86
CA LEU A 287 24.99 -2.23 24.48
C LEU A 287 24.06 -3.42 24.28
N VAL A 288 22.88 -3.15 23.75
CA VAL A 288 21.88 -4.15 23.42
C VAL A 288 21.58 -4.13 21.91
N TYR A 289 21.15 -5.26 21.40
CA TYR A 289 20.73 -5.40 20.01
C TYR A 289 19.22 -5.63 19.95
N ALA A 290 18.54 -4.87 19.10
CA ALA A 290 17.12 -5.07 18.89
C ALA A 290 16.90 -6.33 18.06
N VAL A 291 15.93 -7.14 18.46
CA VAL A 291 15.46 -8.31 17.72
C VAL A 291 13.95 -8.17 17.46
N LYS A 292 13.49 -8.60 16.28
CA LYS A 292 12.07 -8.61 15.96
C LYS A 292 11.58 -10.05 15.84
N ILE A 293 10.54 -10.35 16.59
CA ILE A 293 9.94 -11.66 16.69
C ILE A 293 8.49 -11.56 16.21
N ASN A 294 8.17 -12.26 15.13
CA ASN A 294 6.80 -12.32 14.63
C ASN A 294 5.97 -13.26 15.51
N VAL A 295 4.85 -12.77 15.99
CA VAL A 295 3.92 -13.48 16.87
C VAL A 295 2.52 -13.38 16.29
N LYS A 296 1.84 -14.53 16.12
CA LYS A 296 0.44 -14.55 15.71
C LYS A 296 -0.44 -14.10 16.87
N ASN A 297 -1.27 -13.11 16.64
CA ASN A 297 -2.19 -12.58 17.63
C ASN A 297 -3.49 -13.38 17.66
N ASP A 298 -4.00 -13.63 18.85
CA ASP A 298 -5.32 -14.21 19.12
C ASP A 298 -6.39 -13.16 19.47
N GLY A 299 -6.06 -11.86 19.24
CA GLY A 299 -6.91 -10.70 19.55
C GLY A 299 -6.61 -10.07 20.92
N PHE A 300 -5.79 -10.71 21.77
CA PHE A 300 -5.43 -10.18 23.09
C PHE A 300 -4.19 -9.28 23.06
N LEU A 301 -3.22 -9.55 22.19
CA LEU A 301 -2.04 -8.70 22.07
C LEU A 301 -2.42 -7.31 21.57
N LYS A 302 -1.92 -6.28 22.24
CA LYS A 302 -2.13 -4.88 21.88
C LYS A 302 -0.78 -4.19 21.65
N ILE A 303 -0.78 -3.19 20.79
CA ILE A 303 0.40 -2.35 20.53
C ILE A 303 0.83 -1.68 21.84
N GLY A 304 2.14 -1.72 22.14
CA GLY A 304 2.71 -1.15 23.36
C GLY A 304 2.68 -2.07 24.58
N MET A 305 2.07 -3.27 24.49
CA MET A 305 2.15 -4.25 25.58
C MET A 305 3.57 -4.77 25.75
N TYR A 306 3.95 -5.10 26.98
CA TYR A 306 5.23 -5.74 27.28
C TYR A 306 5.16 -7.25 27.02
N GLY A 307 6.27 -7.78 26.56
CA GLY A 307 6.45 -9.21 26.35
C GLY A 307 7.86 -9.65 26.69
N ASN A 308 7.97 -10.84 27.23
CA ASN A 308 9.21 -11.50 27.60
C ASN A 308 9.48 -12.65 26.62
N VAL A 309 10.74 -12.89 26.33
CA VAL A 309 11.19 -13.91 25.37
C VAL A 309 12.13 -14.87 26.06
N LYS A 310 11.95 -16.16 25.77
CA LYS A 310 12.88 -17.24 26.05
C LYS A 310 13.31 -17.87 24.73
N PHE A 311 14.62 -17.83 24.45
CA PHE A 311 15.24 -18.33 23.23
C PHE A 311 15.52 -19.83 23.27
#